data_2edaedf606d7b0803de323db9fda697e
#
_entry.id   2edaedf606d7b0803de323db9fda697e
#
_cell.length_a   1.000
_cell.length_b   1.000
_cell.length_c   1.000
_cell.angle_alpha   90.00
_cell.angle_beta   90.00
_cell.angle_gamma   90.00
#
_symmetry.space_group_name_H-M   'P 1'
#
loop_
_entity.id
_entity.type
_entity.pdbx_description
1 polymer ?
#
loop_
_entity_poly.entity_id
_entity_poly.type
_entity_poly.pdbx_seq_one_letter_code
_entity_poly.pdbx_strand_id
1 'polypeptide(L)'
;MFDDITFKNPELFYLYLLLLPMVAWYILRYRKNSASIRISGTAAVAKAPVTLMHYLRHLPFLLQLAAIALFIVVLARPQSTTSWENVTTEGIDIVVALDISTSMLAMDFSPNRLEAAKKVAMEFISGREHDRMGLVVFAGEAFTQCPLTTDRAVLLNLFGDIRTGLIEDGTAIGNGLATAVARLKESQAISRVVILLTDGENNRGEVAPLTAAEIAKTYGIRVYTVGVGSIGTAPYPVQTPFGTQVQDMEVRIDEGMLRQIAQITDGQYFRATSNLKLAEIYQEIDQLEKSKIDIKEFSRRSEEFMPFALAGLLLLLAGLFLRITLFRNIP
;
A
#
# COMPACT_ATOMS: atom_id res chain seq x y z
N MET A 1 -13.15 -4.62 22.44
CA MET A 1 -12.73 -5.84 21.75
C MET A 1 -13.76 -6.34 20.73
N PHE A 2 -14.99 -5.78 20.66
CA PHE A 2 -16.05 -6.18 19.73
C PHE A 2 -16.73 -4.98 19.04
N ASP A 3 -16.13 -3.78 19.09
CA ASP A 3 -16.80 -2.53 18.66
C ASP A 3 -16.87 -2.32 17.14
N ASP A 4 -16.16 -3.13 16.32
CA ASP A 4 -16.11 -2.97 14.87
C ASP A 4 -16.35 -4.28 14.09
N ILE A 5 -17.27 -5.13 14.59
CA ILE A 5 -17.62 -6.36 13.86
C ILE A 5 -18.67 -6.06 12.79
N THR A 6 -18.31 -6.24 11.54
CA THR A 6 -19.24 -6.21 10.40
C THR A 6 -19.52 -7.63 9.92
N PHE A 7 -20.73 -7.90 9.45
CA PHE A 7 -21.10 -9.22 8.91
C PHE A 7 -21.09 -9.18 7.39
N LYS A 8 -20.39 -10.14 6.77
CA LYS A 8 -20.32 -10.21 5.31
C LYS A 8 -21.67 -10.61 4.68
N ASN A 9 -22.40 -11.52 5.34
CA ASN A 9 -23.67 -12.05 4.85
C ASN A 9 -24.77 -11.87 5.91
N PRO A 10 -25.26 -10.63 6.14
CA PRO A 10 -26.30 -10.37 7.17
C PRO A 10 -27.63 -11.05 6.86
N GLU A 11 -27.89 -11.40 5.59
CA GLU A 11 -29.09 -12.14 5.17
C GLU A 11 -29.21 -13.50 5.85
N LEU A 12 -28.11 -14.12 6.25
CA LEU A 12 -28.14 -15.41 6.93
C LEU A 12 -28.75 -15.37 8.36
N PHE A 13 -28.92 -14.18 8.91
CA PHE A 13 -29.69 -14.03 10.16
C PHE A 13 -31.18 -14.42 10.02
N TYR A 14 -31.73 -14.43 8.81
CA TYR A 14 -33.08 -15.00 8.59
C TYR A 14 -33.17 -16.49 8.98
N LEU A 15 -32.04 -17.21 9.07
CA LEU A 15 -32.01 -18.59 9.58
C LEU A 15 -32.43 -18.69 11.06
N TYR A 16 -32.39 -17.60 11.84
CA TYR A 16 -32.98 -17.59 13.17
C TYR A 16 -34.46 -17.92 13.18
N LEU A 17 -35.17 -17.69 12.08
CA LEU A 17 -36.56 -18.06 11.92
C LEU A 17 -36.77 -19.59 12.04
N LEU A 18 -35.74 -20.41 11.69
CA LEU A 18 -35.79 -21.88 11.84
C LEU A 18 -35.79 -22.33 13.31
N LEU A 19 -35.35 -21.48 14.24
CA LEU A 19 -35.38 -21.82 15.64
C LEU A 19 -36.84 -21.84 16.19
N LEU A 20 -37.74 -21.06 15.60
CA LEU A 20 -39.16 -21.00 16.02
C LEU A 20 -39.86 -22.36 15.87
N PRO A 21 -39.84 -23.02 14.69
CA PRO A 21 -40.45 -24.36 14.57
C PRO A 21 -39.76 -25.41 15.44
N MET A 22 -38.43 -25.31 15.70
CA MET A 22 -37.74 -26.21 16.63
C MET A 22 -38.26 -26.08 18.05
N VAL A 23 -38.44 -24.85 18.54
CA VAL A 23 -39.00 -24.58 19.85
C VAL A 23 -40.47 -25.04 19.93
N ALA A 24 -41.27 -24.72 18.91
CA ALA A 24 -42.67 -25.16 18.81
C ALA A 24 -42.76 -26.69 18.83
N TRP A 25 -41.94 -27.39 18.04
CA TRP A 25 -41.89 -28.86 18.01
C TRP A 25 -41.49 -29.45 19.39
N TYR A 26 -40.50 -28.83 20.07
CA TYR A 26 -40.07 -29.25 21.41
C TYR A 26 -41.24 -29.14 22.43
N ILE A 27 -41.96 -28.02 22.42
CA ILE A 27 -43.10 -27.77 23.32
C ILE A 27 -44.22 -28.77 23.02
N LEU A 28 -44.57 -28.99 21.76
CA LEU A 28 -45.61 -29.93 21.35
C LEU A 28 -45.27 -31.36 21.70
N ARG A 29 -44.02 -31.79 21.47
CA ARG A 29 -43.53 -33.12 21.82
C ARG A 29 -43.52 -33.32 23.31
N TYR A 30 -43.12 -32.30 24.07
CA TYR A 30 -43.14 -32.34 25.51
C TYR A 30 -44.55 -32.56 26.09
N ARG A 31 -45.55 -31.91 25.50
CA ARG A 31 -46.97 -32.07 25.91
C ARG A 31 -47.56 -33.44 25.56
N LYS A 32 -47.10 -34.04 24.44
CA LYS A 32 -47.61 -35.34 23.97
C LYS A 32 -46.95 -36.54 24.65
N ASN A 33 -45.70 -36.43 25.07
CA ASN A 33 -44.91 -37.54 25.66
C ASN A 33 -44.94 -37.59 27.19
N SER A 34 -45.88 -36.93 27.86
CA SER A 34 -46.08 -37.13 29.27
C SER A 34 -46.78 -38.49 29.50
N ALA A 35 -46.03 -39.50 29.94
CA ALA A 35 -46.58 -40.79 30.34
C ALA A 35 -47.51 -40.56 31.51
N SER A 36 -48.79 -40.93 31.38
CA SER A 36 -49.77 -40.87 32.47
C SER A 36 -49.83 -42.23 33.14
N ILE A 37 -49.37 -42.34 34.37
CA ILE A 37 -49.55 -43.52 35.22
C ILE A 37 -50.83 -43.29 36.00
N ARG A 38 -51.80 -44.15 35.81
CA ARG A 38 -53.05 -44.16 36.64
C ARG A 38 -52.74 -44.79 37.96
N ILE A 39 -52.74 -43.99 39.03
CA ILE A 39 -52.51 -44.46 40.36
C ILE A 39 -53.82 -44.19 41.14
N SER A 40 -54.28 -45.17 41.94
CA SER A 40 -55.53 -45.11 42.73
C SER A 40 -55.47 -44.17 43.95
N GLY A 41 -54.40 -43.49 44.25
CA GLY A 41 -54.26 -42.48 45.31
C GLY A 41 -53.16 -41.47 44.99
N THR A 42 -53.50 -40.20 44.80
CA THR A 42 -52.56 -39.12 44.43
C THR A 42 -52.06 -38.29 45.60
N ALA A 43 -52.62 -38.55 46.86
CA ALA A 43 -52.39 -37.68 48.05
C ALA A 43 -50.91 -37.67 48.50
N ALA A 44 -50.16 -38.75 48.32
CA ALA A 44 -48.76 -38.82 48.71
C ALA A 44 -47.83 -38.19 47.71
N VAL A 45 -48.17 -38.22 46.41
CA VAL A 45 -47.34 -37.70 45.34
C VAL A 45 -47.58 -36.19 45.06
N ALA A 46 -48.81 -35.71 45.44
CA ALA A 46 -49.15 -34.28 45.24
C ALA A 46 -48.36 -33.32 46.15
N LYS A 47 -47.75 -33.81 47.25
CA LYS A 47 -46.92 -33.04 48.18
C LYS A 47 -45.41 -33.18 47.93
N ALA A 48 -45.00 -33.90 46.89
CA ALA A 48 -43.56 -34.05 46.59
C ALA A 48 -42.95 -32.73 46.09
N PRO A 49 -41.84 -32.27 46.69
CA PRO A 49 -41.18 -31.03 46.24
C PRO A 49 -40.68 -31.18 44.84
N VAL A 50 -40.88 -30.15 44.02
CA VAL A 50 -40.34 -30.11 42.64
C VAL A 50 -38.83 -30.06 42.72
N THR A 51 -38.20 -31.15 42.32
CA THR A 51 -36.74 -31.27 42.34
C THR A 51 -36.10 -30.39 41.27
N LEU A 52 -34.95 -29.78 41.57
CA LEU A 52 -34.16 -28.98 40.62
C LEU A 52 -33.95 -29.71 39.29
N MET A 53 -33.87 -31.04 39.33
CA MET A 53 -33.73 -31.90 38.13
C MET A 53 -34.88 -31.74 37.13
N HIS A 54 -36.08 -31.36 37.60
CA HIS A 54 -37.21 -31.07 36.72
C HIS A 54 -37.00 -29.86 35.83
N TYR A 55 -36.31 -28.84 36.32
CA TYR A 55 -35.96 -27.65 35.51
C TYR A 55 -34.72 -27.90 34.63
N LEU A 56 -33.73 -28.62 35.18
CA LEU A 56 -32.48 -28.92 34.47
C LEU A 56 -32.66 -29.83 33.24
N ARG A 57 -33.74 -30.61 33.17
CA ARG A 57 -34.01 -31.50 32.03
C ARG A 57 -34.19 -30.77 30.70
N HIS A 58 -34.50 -29.45 30.73
CA HIS A 58 -34.60 -28.62 29.51
C HIS A 58 -33.25 -28.06 29.08
N LEU A 59 -32.23 -28.12 29.94
CA LEU A 59 -30.90 -27.57 29.72
C LEU A 59 -30.22 -28.12 28.44
N PRO A 60 -30.27 -29.45 28.16
CA PRO A 60 -29.64 -29.97 26.93
C PRO A 60 -30.27 -29.38 25.66
N PHE A 61 -31.59 -29.15 25.63
CA PHE A 61 -32.26 -28.52 24.51
C PHE A 61 -31.87 -27.05 24.34
N LEU A 62 -31.79 -26.30 25.46
CA LEU A 62 -31.37 -24.90 25.44
C LEU A 62 -29.93 -24.76 24.96
N LEU A 63 -29.01 -25.65 25.38
CA LEU A 63 -27.63 -25.67 24.91
C LEU A 63 -27.54 -25.96 23.40
N GLN A 64 -28.34 -26.89 22.89
CA GLN A 64 -28.40 -27.19 21.45
C GLN A 64 -28.96 -26.00 20.67
N LEU A 65 -29.97 -25.31 21.17
CA LEU A 65 -30.56 -24.13 20.56
C LEU A 65 -29.51 -22.98 20.49
N ALA A 66 -28.80 -22.76 21.60
CA ALA A 66 -27.73 -21.75 21.69
C ALA A 66 -26.57 -22.09 20.74
N ALA A 67 -26.20 -23.37 20.64
CA ALA A 67 -25.17 -23.81 19.69
C ALA A 67 -25.56 -23.53 18.23
N ILE A 68 -26.81 -23.83 17.84
CA ILE A 68 -27.32 -23.52 16.50
C ILE A 68 -27.34 -22.02 16.26
N ALA A 69 -27.74 -21.22 17.24
CA ALA A 69 -27.71 -19.77 17.15
C ALA A 69 -26.30 -19.24 16.89
N LEU A 70 -25.29 -19.76 17.59
CA LEU A 70 -23.89 -19.39 17.36
C LEU A 70 -23.39 -19.85 15.98
N PHE A 71 -23.78 -21.00 15.49
CA PHE A 71 -23.42 -21.43 14.13
C PHE A 71 -24.06 -20.55 13.06
N ILE A 72 -25.25 -19.98 13.27
CA ILE A 72 -25.84 -18.99 12.37
C ILE A 72 -24.96 -17.72 12.33
N VAL A 73 -24.44 -17.26 13.49
CA VAL A 73 -23.47 -16.14 13.54
C VAL A 73 -22.20 -16.48 12.75
N VAL A 74 -21.68 -17.69 12.90
CA VAL A 74 -20.51 -18.16 12.14
C VAL A 74 -20.77 -18.11 10.63
N LEU A 75 -21.94 -18.58 10.19
CA LEU A 75 -22.34 -18.55 8.78
C LEU A 75 -22.47 -17.11 8.25
N ALA A 76 -22.90 -16.15 9.07
CA ALA A 76 -22.97 -14.73 8.73
C ALA A 76 -21.58 -14.10 8.50
N ARG A 77 -20.49 -14.85 8.78
CA ARG A 77 -19.08 -14.45 8.60
C ARG A 77 -18.78 -13.11 9.28
N PRO A 78 -18.66 -13.08 10.61
CA PRO A 78 -18.23 -11.89 11.32
C PRO A 78 -16.82 -11.51 10.87
N GLN A 79 -16.64 -10.27 10.43
CA GLN A 79 -15.38 -9.70 9.98
C GLN A 79 -15.05 -8.53 10.89
N SER A 80 -13.86 -8.53 11.43
CA SER A 80 -13.30 -7.39 12.13
C SER A 80 -12.68 -6.44 11.09
N THR A 81 -13.10 -5.19 11.10
CA THR A 81 -12.43 -4.09 10.44
C THR A 81 -11.33 -3.52 11.35
N THR A 82 -10.82 -4.32 12.27
CA THR A 82 -9.63 -3.90 13.00
C THR A 82 -8.54 -3.76 11.97
N SER A 83 -8.43 -2.57 11.41
CA SER A 83 -7.21 -2.06 10.88
C SER A 83 -6.21 -2.10 12.05
N TRP A 84 -5.56 -3.25 12.25
CA TRP A 84 -4.20 -3.19 12.67
C TRP A 84 -3.57 -2.45 11.49
N GLU A 85 -3.45 -1.15 11.61
CA GLU A 85 -2.39 -0.42 11.00
C GLU A 85 -1.08 -1.12 11.43
N ASN A 86 -0.80 -2.31 10.88
CA ASN A 86 0.52 -2.50 10.40
C ASN A 86 0.63 -1.46 9.29
N VAL A 87 0.89 -0.23 9.70
CA VAL A 87 1.61 0.73 8.91
C VAL A 87 3.00 0.10 8.74
N THR A 88 3.07 -0.98 7.95
CA THR A 88 4.16 -1.09 7.03
C THR A 88 3.92 0.12 6.15
N THR A 89 4.44 1.26 6.56
CA THR A 89 4.77 2.38 5.69
C THR A 89 5.80 1.78 4.73
N GLU A 90 5.30 0.97 3.78
CA GLU A 90 6.08 0.61 2.62
C GLU A 90 6.18 1.91 1.85
N GLY A 91 7.24 2.66 2.20
CA GLY A 91 7.57 3.90 1.54
C GLY A 91 7.72 3.68 0.05
N ILE A 92 7.62 4.73 -0.70
CA ILE A 92 7.94 4.72 -2.13
C ILE A 92 9.46 4.64 -2.28
N ASP A 93 9.95 3.79 -3.18
CA ASP A 93 11.35 3.80 -3.57
C ASP A 93 11.54 4.74 -4.76
N ILE A 94 12.31 5.79 -4.54
CA ILE A 94 12.55 6.84 -5.53
C ILE A 94 14.04 6.93 -5.84
N VAL A 95 14.41 6.88 -7.13
CA VAL A 95 15.75 7.22 -7.57
C VAL A 95 15.69 8.50 -8.38
N VAL A 96 16.44 9.51 -7.94
CA VAL A 96 16.65 10.73 -8.71
C VAL A 96 17.82 10.50 -9.66
N ALA A 97 17.59 10.57 -10.96
CA ALA A 97 18.62 10.55 -12.00
C ALA A 97 18.86 11.99 -12.46
N LEU A 98 19.99 12.56 -12.07
CA LEU A 98 20.32 13.96 -12.27
C LEU A 98 21.40 14.12 -13.32
N ASP A 99 21.10 14.90 -14.34
CA ASP A 99 22.07 15.36 -15.34
C ASP A 99 23.05 16.35 -14.72
N ILE A 100 24.35 16.08 -14.87
CA ILE A 100 25.44 16.94 -14.39
C ILE A 100 26.37 17.40 -15.52
N SER A 101 25.89 17.30 -16.76
CA SER A 101 26.59 17.82 -17.95
C SER A 101 26.82 19.32 -17.84
N THR A 102 27.74 19.83 -18.66
CA THR A 102 28.10 21.26 -18.62
C THR A 102 26.94 22.18 -19.00
N SER A 103 25.97 21.72 -19.81
CA SER A 103 24.75 22.47 -20.14
C SER A 103 23.94 22.89 -18.90
N MET A 104 23.98 22.09 -17.83
CA MET A 104 23.34 22.38 -16.55
C MET A 104 23.94 23.60 -15.80
N LEU A 105 25.04 24.19 -16.32
CA LEU A 105 25.57 25.46 -15.81
C LEU A 105 24.85 26.69 -16.36
N ALA A 106 23.90 26.53 -17.28
CA ALA A 106 23.12 27.63 -17.84
C ALA A 106 22.40 28.40 -16.71
N MET A 107 22.37 29.72 -16.84
CA MET A 107 21.95 30.68 -15.79
C MET A 107 20.53 31.19 -16.01
N ASP A 108 19.70 30.46 -16.75
CA ASP A 108 18.25 30.73 -16.86
C ASP A 108 17.47 30.33 -15.59
N PHE A 109 18.11 29.57 -14.71
CA PHE A 109 17.70 29.32 -13.33
C PHE A 109 18.65 30.00 -12.36
N SER A 110 18.18 30.36 -11.17
CA SER A 110 19.01 31.00 -10.17
C SER A 110 19.54 30.01 -9.13
N PRO A 111 20.86 29.85 -8.95
CA PRO A 111 21.97 30.52 -9.64
C PRO A 111 22.28 29.91 -11.02
N ASN A 112 22.03 28.63 -11.24
CA ASN A 112 22.06 27.87 -12.49
C ASN A 112 21.13 26.67 -12.41
N ARG A 113 20.94 25.92 -13.51
CA ARG A 113 20.03 24.76 -13.57
C ARG A 113 20.40 23.67 -12.56
N LEU A 114 21.70 23.33 -12.46
CA LEU A 114 22.17 22.28 -11.56
C LEU A 114 21.88 22.62 -10.08
N GLU A 115 22.26 23.81 -9.65
CA GLU A 115 22.06 24.22 -8.27
C GLU A 115 20.57 24.40 -7.94
N ALA A 116 19.76 24.86 -8.89
CA ALA A 116 18.32 24.91 -8.75
C ALA A 116 17.70 23.49 -8.60
N ALA A 117 18.13 22.55 -9.46
CA ALA A 117 17.68 21.16 -9.39
C ALA A 117 18.08 20.49 -8.06
N LYS A 118 19.33 20.69 -7.61
CA LYS A 118 19.82 20.21 -6.30
C LYS A 118 18.98 20.75 -5.17
N LYS A 119 18.75 22.05 -5.12
CA LYS A 119 17.97 22.69 -4.05
C LYS A 119 16.56 22.11 -3.94
N VAL A 120 15.86 22.05 -5.07
CA VAL A 120 14.47 21.54 -5.09
C VAL A 120 14.42 20.04 -4.75
N ALA A 121 15.37 19.23 -5.25
CA ALA A 121 15.47 17.83 -4.90
C ALA A 121 15.74 17.64 -3.39
N MET A 122 16.62 18.46 -2.79
CA MET A 122 16.92 18.40 -1.35
C MET A 122 15.70 18.80 -0.50
N GLU A 123 14.93 19.80 -0.92
CA GLU A 123 13.67 20.17 -0.27
C GLU A 123 12.64 19.01 -0.34
N PHE A 124 12.52 18.38 -1.48
CA PHE A 124 11.66 17.21 -1.68
C PHE A 124 12.06 16.02 -0.81
N ILE A 125 13.36 15.71 -0.71
CA ILE A 125 13.89 14.66 0.16
C ILE A 125 13.59 14.94 1.62
N SER A 126 13.74 16.18 2.05
CA SER A 126 13.53 16.59 3.44
C SER A 126 12.09 16.41 3.93
N GLY A 127 11.12 16.47 3.02
CA GLY A 127 9.69 16.29 3.33
C GLY A 127 9.22 14.83 3.40
N ARG A 128 10.10 13.83 3.20
CA ARG A 128 9.70 12.40 3.08
C ARG A 128 10.33 11.53 4.15
N GLU A 129 9.56 11.21 5.19
CA GLU A 129 10.09 10.48 6.36
C GLU A 129 10.24 8.97 6.17
N HIS A 130 9.45 8.36 5.32
CA HIS A 130 9.34 6.91 5.24
C HIS A 130 9.78 6.33 3.90
N ASP A 131 10.08 7.20 2.91
CA ASP A 131 10.50 6.78 1.59
C ASP A 131 12.01 6.45 1.55
N ARG A 132 12.39 5.42 0.78
CA ARG A 132 13.79 5.19 0.45
C ARG A 132 14.13 5.96 -0.81
N MET A 133 15.20 6.70 -0.76
CA MET A 133 15.63 7.51 -1.89
C MET A 133 17.06 7.18 -2.28
N GLY A 134 17.33 7.21 -3.58
CA GLY A 134 18.67 7.02 -4.15
C GLY A 134 19.01 8.13 -5.14
N LEU A 135 20.29 8.24 -5.47
CA LEU A 135 20.81 9.25 -6.36
C LEU A 135 21.74 8.63 -7.41
N VAL A 136 21.38 8.83 -8.65
CA VAL A 136 22.20 8.54 -9.82
C VAL A 136 22.55 9.86 -10.49
N VAL A 137 23.80 10.06 -10.83
CA VAL A 137 24.25 11.19 -11.62
C VAL A 137 24.75 10.72 -12.98
N PHE A 138 24.52 11.50 -14.00
CA PHE A 138 24.97 11.16 -15.35
C PHE A 138 25.39 12.41 -16.13
N ALA A 139 26.35 12.20 -17.01
CA ALA A 139 26.82 13.11 -18.05
C ALA A 139 27.20 12.24 -19.27
N GLY A 140 28.44 12.17 -19.71
CA GLY A 140 28.90 11.22 -20.74
C GLY A 140 28.78 9.75 -20.30
N GLU A 141 28.84 9.48 -19.00
CA GLU A 141 28.62 8.20 -18.35
C GLU A 141 27.62 8.37 -17.20
N ALA A 142 27.27 7.26 -16.53
CA ALA A 142 26.36 7.29 -15.40
C ALA A 142 26.88 6.44 -14.22
N PHE A 143 26.74 6.94 -12.99
CA PHE A 143 27.04 6.16 -11.80
C PHE A 143 26.09 6.43 -10.63
N THR A 144 26.04 5.50 -9.72
CA THR A 144 25.22 5.64 -8.50
C THR A 144 26.00 6.42 -7.44
N GLN A 145 25.59 7.65 -7.20
CA GLN A 145 26.14 8.51 -6.15
C GLN A 145 25.68 8.06 -4.75
N CYS A 146 24.41 7.65 -4.63
CA CYS A 146 23.84 7.10 -3.41
C CYS A 146 22.90 5.96 -3.75
N PRO A 147 23.08 4.75 -3.18
CA PRO A 147 22.09 3.68 -3.29
C PRO A 147 20.80 4.05 -2.54
N LEU A 148 19.73 3.25 -2.69
CA LEU A 148 18.49 3.45 -1.95
C LEU A 148 18.74 3.42 -0.44
N THR A 149 18.40 4.51 0.24
CA THR A 149 18.57 4.68 1.68
C THR A 149 17.42 5.46 2.31
N THR A 150 17.15 5.23 3.58
CA THR A 150 16.30 6.06 4.43
C THR A 150 17.08 7.14 5.17
N ASP A 151 18.42 7.09 5.11
CA ASP A 151 19.29 8.10 5.74
C ASP A 151 19.35 9.37 4.91
N ARG A 152 18.49 10.33 5.26
CA ARG A 152 18.42 11.63 4.60
C ARG A 152 19.66 12.46 4.78
N ALA A 153 20.32 12.37 5.94
CA ALA A 153 21.51 13.19 6.20
C ALA A 153 22.63 12.82 5.23
N VAL A 154 22.84 11.53 5.02
CA VAL A 154 23.80 11.03 4.03
C VAL A 154 23.41 11.45 2.61
N LEU A 155 22.12 11.29 2.25
CA LEU A 155 21.65 11.63 0.92
C LEU A 155 21.78 13.14 0.62
N LEU A 156 21.38 14.01 1.56
CA LEU A 156 21.49 15.45 1.42
C LEU A 156 22.94 15.92 1.29
N ASN A 157 23.86 15.33 2.07
CA ASN A 157 25.28 15.62 1.96
C ASN A 157 25.81 15.24 0.56
N LEU A 158 25.47 14.05 0.06
CA LEU A 158 25.89 13.60 -1.28
C LEU A 158 25.30 14.45 -2.39
N PHE A 159 24.05 14.97 -2.25
CA PHE A 159 23.49 15.95 -3.15
C PHE A 159 24.26 17.27 -3.13
N GLY A 160 24.69 17.72 -1.94
CA GLY A 160 25.50 18.93 -1.77
C GLY A 160 26.82 18.88 -2.55
N ASP A 161 27.45 17.71 -2.57
CA ASP A 161 28.75 17.50 -3.20
C ASP A 161 28.72 17.38 -4.74
N ILE A 162 27.54 17.29 -5.34
CA ILE A 162 27.37 17.20 -6.80
C ILE A 162 27.84 18.50 -7.46
N ARG A 163 28.68 18.32 -8.48
CA ARG A 163 29.14 19.40 -9.36
C ARG A 163 29.39 18.88 -10.78
N THR A 164 29.38 19.76 -11.75
CA THR A 164 29.81 19.43 -13.13
C THR A 164 31.30 19.05 -13.15
N GLY A 165 31.68 18.21 -14.11
CA GLY A 165 33.07 17.77 -14.25
C GLY A 165 33.49 16.62 -13.37
N LEU A 166 32.59 15.98 -12.63
CA LEU A 166 32.83 14.71 -11.92
C LEU A 166 32.95 13.54 -12.91
N ILE A 167 32.32 13.64 -14.05
CA ILE A 167 32.30 12.66 -15.14
C ILE A 167 32.67 13.37 -16.42
N GLU A 168 33.14 12.63 -17.45
CA GLU A 168 33.38 13.14 -18.79
C GLU A 168 32.11 13.81 -19.33
N ASP A 169 32.28 14.95 -19.98
CA ASP A 169 31.14 15.74 -20.46
C ASP A 169 30.39 15.04 -21.60
N GLY A 170 29.12 15.33 -21.69
CA GLY A 170 28.15 14.73 -22.59
C GLY A 170 26.84 14.42 -21.86
N THR A 171 25.88 13.84 -22.58
CA THR A 171 24.55 13.53 -22.00
C THR A 171 24.11 12.12 -22.39
N ALA A 172 24.34 11.14 -21.51
CA ALA A 172 23.99 9.73 -21.68
C ALA A 172 22.72 9.40 -20.94
N ILE A 173 21.57 9.92 -21.36
CA ILE A 173 20.27 9.76 -20.72
C ILE A 173 19.90 8.28 -20.55
N GLY A 174 20.16 7.46 -21.59
CA GLY A 174 19.86 6.04 -21.55
C GLY A 174 20.67 5.29 -20.48
N ASN A 175 21.97 5.62 -20.31
CA ASN A 175 22.80 5.04 -19.26
C ASN A 175 22.36 5.51 -17.88
N GLY A 176 22.00 6.79 -17.71
CA GLY A 176 21.45 7.35 -16.47
C GLY A 176 20.18 6.63 -16.04
N LEU A 177 19.23 6.48 -16.97
CA LEU A 177 17.98 5.78 -16.73
C LEU A 177 18.21 4.28 -16.44
N ALA A 178 19.04 3.58 -17.21
CA ALA A 178 19.34 2.17 -16.99
C ALA A 178 20.00 1.93 -15.61
N THR A 179 20.91 2.83 -15.21
CA THR A 179 21.55 2.77 -13.87
C THR A 179 20.53 2.99 -12.77
N ALA A 180 19.60 3.95 -12.91
CA ALA A 180 18.53 4.19 -11.96
C ALA A 180 17.58 2.96 -11.83
N VAL A 181 17.19 2.37 -12.96
CA VAL A 181 16.39 1.15 -13.02
C VAL A 181 17.09 -0.01 -12.33
N ALA A 182 18.42 -0.16 -12.54
CA ALA A 182 19.20 -1.20 -11.88
C ALA A 182 19.20 -1.09 -10.33
N ARG A 183 19.03 0.11 -9.78
CA ARG A 183 18.90 0.31 -8.31
C ARG A 183 17.52 -0.04 -7.79
N LEU A 184 16.48 0.02 -8.63
CA LEU A 184 15.08 -0.25 -8.26
C LEU A 184 14.59 -1.66 -8.59
N LYS A 185 15.29 -2.40 -9.47
CA LYS A 185 14.82 -3.71 -9.96
C LYS A 185 14.58 -4.74 -8.85
N GLU A 186 15.36 -4.69 -7.76
CA GLU A 186 15.29 -5.61 -6.63
C GLU A 186 14.45 -5.07 -5.47
N SER A 187 13.89 -3.88 -5.63
CA SER A 187 13.03 -3.26 -4.63
C SER A 187 11.72 -4.03 -4.47
N GLN A 188 11.28 -4.19 -3.21
CA GLN A 188 10.00 -4.79 -2.82
C GLN A 188 8.91 -3.73 -2.58
N ALA A 189 9.22 -2.44 -2.75
CA ALA A 189 8.26 -1.36 -2.52
C ALA A 189 7.07 -1.46 -3.47
N ILE A 190 5.89 -1.04 -3.00
CA ILE A 190 4.64 -1.02 -3.76
C ILE A 190 4.77 -0.08 -4.97
N SER A 191 5.45 1.04 -4.77
CA SER A 191 5.75 2.01 -5.82
C SER A 191 7.24 2.20 -6.00
N ARG A 192 7.69 2.13 -7.27
CA ARG A 192 9.08 2.30 -7.68
C ARG A 192 9.14 3.37 -8.75
N VAL A 193 9.89 4.43 -8.48
CA VAL A 193 9.87 5.65 -9.27
C VAL A 193 11.27 6.11 -9.62
N VAL A 194 11.48 6.51 -10.86
CA VAL A 194 12.64 7.29 -11.30
C VAL A 194 12.18 8.71 -11.63
N ILE A 195 12.86 9.71 -11.09
CA ILE A 195 12.72 11.11 -11.50
C ILE A 195 13.97 11.46 -12.31
N LEU A 196 13.80 11.56 -13.61
CA LEU A 196 14.87 11.86 -14.57
C LEU A 196 14.89 13.36 -14.88
N LEU A 197 15.95 14.05 -14.46
CA LEU A 197 16.14 15.48 -14.73
C LEU A 197 17.26 15.65 -15.75
N THR A 198 16.97 16.32 -16.84
CA THR A 198 17.94 16.66 -17.88
C THR A 198 17.55 17.96 -18.59
N ASP A 199 18.52 18.63 -19.15
CA ASP A 199 18.33 19.84 -19.96
C ASP A 199 18.79 19.68 -21.43
N GLY A 200 19.19 18.45 -21.82
CA GLY A 200 19.84 18.21 -23.10
C GLY A 200 19.16 17.15 -23.98
N GLU A 201 19.86 16.92 -25.08
CA GLU A 201 19.61 15.82 -26.02
C GLU A 201 20.55 14.66 -25.70
N ASN A 202 20.10 13.41 -25.89
CA ASN A 202 20.97 12.26 -25.71
C ASN A 202 22.04 12.23 -26.82
N ASN A 203 23.30 12.49 -26.49
CA ASN A 203 24.39 12.55 -27.43
C ASN A 203 25.53 11.55 -27.14
N ARG A 204 25.44 10.82 -26.02
CA ARG A 204 26.39 9.79 -25.58
C ARG A 204 25.67 8.60 -24.92
N GLY A 205 26.44 7.57 -24.60
CA GLY A 205 25.97 6.37 -23.90
C GLY A 205 25.76 5.19 -24.87
N GLU A 206 25.88 3.98 -24.29
CA GLU A 206 25.73 2.73 -25.04
C GLU A 206 24.26 2.27 -25.06
N VAL A 207 23.48 2.67 -24.08
CA VAL A 207 22.07 2.29 -23.94
C VAL A 207 21.18 3.38 -24.56
N ALA A 208 20.34 2.99 -25.50
CA ALA A 208 19.34 3.92 -26.06
C ALA A 208 18.29 4.27 -24.97
N PRO A 209 17.90 5.55 -24.84
CA PRO A 209 16.96 5.99 -23.82
C PRO A 209 15.62 5.25 -23.83
N LEU A 210 15.06 4.97 -25.01
CA LEU A 210 13.80 4.22 -25.15
C LEU A 210 13.95 2.77 -24.73
N THR A 211 15.09 2.11 -25.00
CA THR A 211 15.38 0.75 -24.53
C THR A 211 15.45 0.71 -23.00
N ALA A 212 16.09 1.72 -22.37
CA ALA A 212 16.09 1.83 -20.91
C ALA A 212 14.67 2.02 -20.34
N ALA A 213 13.80 2.75 -21.03
CA ALA A 213 12.39 2.90 -20.65
C ALA A 213 11.60 1.59 -20.77
N GLU A 214 11.83 0.79 -21.80
CA GLU A 214 11.22 -0.54 -21.97
C GLU A 214 11.64 -1.50 -20.85
N ILE A 215 12.90 -1.45 -20.45
CA ILE A 215 13.41 -2.20 -19.30
C ILE A 215 12.72 -1.72 -18.02
N ALA A 216 12.62 -0.42 -17.80
CA ALA A 216 11.90 0.15 -16.64
C ALA A 216 10.45 -0.37 -16.56
N LYS A 217 9.74 -0.34 -17.69
CA LYS A 217 8.37 -0.89 -17.80
C LYS A 217 8.30 -2.36 -17.41
N THR A 218 9.24 -3.19 -17.89
CA THR A 218 9.30 -4.63 -17.59
C THR A 218 9.39 -4.89 -16.09
N TYR A 219 10.10 -4.03 -15.35
CA TYR A 219 10.19 -4.10 -13.88
C TYR A 219 9.07 -3.34 -13.16
N GLY A 220 8.12 -2.74 -13.87
CA GLY A 220 7.03 -1.96 -13.29
C GLY A 220 7.54 -0.68 -12.60
N ILE A 221 8.61 -0.08 -13.11
CA ILE A 221 9.20 1.16 -12.60
C ILE A 221 8.66 2.32 -13.43
N ARG A 222 8.04 3.30 -12.78
CA ARG A 222 7.55 4.52 -13.44
C ARG A 222 8.68 5.54 -13.57
N VAL A 223 8.71 6.24 -14.71
CA VAL A 223 9.70 7.27 -14.97
C VAL A 223 9.00 8.61 -15.19
N TYR A 224 9.22 9.54 -14.29
CA TYR A 224 8.87 10.94 -14.47
C TYR A 224 10.05 11.66 -15.10
N THR A 225 9.83 12.26 -16.28
CA THR A 225 10.88 12.98 -16.98
C THR A 225 10.67 14.48 -16.85
N VAL A 226 11.71 15.19 -16.45
CA VAL A 226 11.69 16.63 -16.22
C VAL A 226 12.72 17.30 -17.10
N GLY A 227 12.25 17.99 -18.15
CA GLY A 227 13.10 18.83 -18.98
C GLY A 227 13.35 20.19 -18.28
N VAL A 228 14.59 20.48 -17.94
CA VAL A 228 14.97 21.70 -17.20
C VAL A 228 15.56 22.73 -18.15
N GLY A 229 14.94 23.91 -18.27
CA GLY A 229 15.45 24.98 -19.11
C GLY A 229 14.36 25.93 -19.62
N SER A 230 14.74 27.18 -19.92
CA SER A 230 13.87 28.16 -20.57
C SER A 230 13.57 27.78 -22.02
N ILE A 231 12.65 28.50 -22.64
CA ILE A 231 12.36 28.37 -24.06
C ILE A 231 13.18 29.44 -24.83
N GLY A 232 13.90 29.01 -25.85
CA GLY A 232 14.70 29.92 -26.69
C GLY A 232 16.20 29.90 -26.35
N THR A 233 16.73 30.96 -25.81
CA THR A 233 18.14 31.09 -25.41
C THR A 233 18.31 31.22 -23.91
N ALA A 234 19.45 30.75 -23.40
CA ALA A 234 19.84 30.88 -22.00
C ALA A 234 21.25 31.45 -21.85
N PRO A 235 21.50 32.31 -20.86
CA PRO A 235 22.82 32.80 -20.56
C PRO A 235 23.71 31.66 -20.03
N TYR A 236 24.88 31.48 -20.63
CA TYR A 236 25.82 30.42 -20.31
C TYR A 236 27.20 30.97 -19.98
N PRO A 237 27.86 30.55 -18.89
CA PRO A 237 29.19 31.02 -18.52
C PRO A 237 30.26 30.30 -19.36
N VAL A 238 30.90 31.02 -20.29
CA VAL A 238 32.01 30.52 -21.11
C VAL A 238 33.33 30.98 -20.51
N GLN A 239 34.23 30.03 -20.25
CA GLN A 239 35.58 30.35 -19.81
C GLN A 239 36.42 30.84 -20.97
N THR A 240 36.90 32.06 -20.92
CA THR A 240 37.81 32.65 -21.90
C THR A 240 39.19 32.94 -21.28
N PRO A 241 40.25 33.10 -22.04
CA PRO A 241 41.57 33.48 -21.49
C PRO A 241 41.58 34.77 -20.68
N PHE A 242 40.54 35.61 -20.85
CA PHE A 242 40.37 36.88 -20.14
C PHE A 242 39.38 36.85 -18.98
N GLY A 243 38.94 35.64 -18.61
CA GLY A 243 37.95 35.41 -17.52
C GLY A 243 36.65 34.80 -18.05
N THR A 244 35.70 34.61 -17.13
CA THR A 244 34.38 34.05 -17.45
C THR A 244 33.52 35.13 -18.13
N GLN A 245 33.04 34.85 -19.33
CA GLN A 245 32.07 35.69 -20.06
C GLN A 245 30.73 34.94 -20.17
N VAL A 246 29.65 35.67 -20.10
CA VAL A 246 28.29 35.11 -20.26
C VAL A 246 27.88 35.30 -21.73
N GLN A 247 27.50 34.20 -22.39
CA GLN A 247 27.02 34.21 -23.79
C GLN A 247 25.64 33.53 -23.82
N ASP A 248 24.74 34.06 -24.63
CA ASP A 248 23.45 33.43 -24.87
C ASP A 248 23.62 32.23 -25.79
N MET A 249 23.20 31.04 -25.29
CA MET A 249 23.21 29.80 -26.06
C MET A 249 21.80 29.29 -26.28
N GLU A 250 21.54 28.67 -27.43
CA GLU A 250 20.25 28.04 -27.74
C GLU A 250 20.00 26.85 -26.84
N VAL A 251 18.82 26.82 -26.23
CA VAL A 251 18.36 25.71 -25.37
C VAL A 251 17.73 24.65 -26.26
N ARG A 252 18.33 23.46 -26.27
CA ARG A 252 17.84 22.31 -27.04
C ARG A 252 17.51 21.18 -26.05
N ILE A 253 16.24 20.83 -25.97
CA ILE A 253 15.75 19.71 -25.18
C ILE A 253 14.91 18.81 -26.07
N ASP A 254 15.24 17.53 -26.11
CA ASP A 254 14.43 16.53 -26.83
C ASP A 254 13.18 16.15 -26.02
N GLU A 255 12.18 17.06 -26.03
CA GLU A 255 10.90 16.81 -25.39
C GLU A 255 10.17 15.58 -25.95
N GLY A 256 10.37 15.29 -27.25
CA GLY A 256 9.75 14.16 -27.94
C GLY A 256 10.18 12.85 -27.31
N MET A 257 11.49 12.67 -27.12
CA MET A 257 12.07 11.49 -26.48
C MET A 257 11.65 11.40 -24.98
N LEU A 258 11.73 12.51 -24.25
CA LEU A 258 11.35 12.52 -22.82
C LEU A 258 9.87 12.17 -22.61
N ARG A 259 8.97 12.65 -23.48
CA ARG A 259 7.54 12.27 -23.46
C ARG A 259 7.34 10.79 -23.76
N GLN A 260 8.08 10.23 -24.72
CA GLN A 260 8.01 8.81 -25.04
C GLN A 260 8.47 7.94 -23.89
N ILE A 261 9.60 8.28 -23.22
CA ILE A 261 10.08 7.58 -22.02
C ILE A 261 8.98 7.54 -20.93
N ALA A 262 8.41 8.71 -20.62
CA ALA A 262 7.36 8.82 -19.63
C ALA A 262 6.12 7.97 -20.02
N GLN A 263 5.68 8.04 -21.27
CA GLN A 263 4.53 7.29 -21.79
C GLN A 263 4.72 5.78 -21.73
N ILE A 264 5.91 5.28 -22.11
CA ILE A 264 6.23 3.84 -22.05
C ILE A 264 6.11 3.29 -20.62
N THR A 265 6.48 4.09 -19.62
CA THR A 265 6.61 3.68 -18.22
C THR A 265 5.42 4.08 -17.35
N ASP A 266 4.30 4.51 -17.92
CA ASP A 266 3.11 5.03 -17.23
C ASP A 266 3.42 6.21 -16.28
N GLY A 267 4.48 6.96 -16.60
CA GLY A 267 4.86 8.21 -15.94
C GLY A 267 4.32 9.44 -16.66
N GLN A 268 4.90 10.60 -16.36
CA GLN A 268 4.52 11.89 -16.97
C GLN A 268 5.75 12.72 -17.28
N TYR A 269 5.68 13.49 -18.39
CA TYR A 269 6.68 14.48 -18.76
C TYR A 269 6.31 15.85 -18.21
N PHE A 270 7.29 16.56 -17.68
CA PHE A 270 7.17 17.93 -17.21
C PHE A 270 8.23 18.82 -17.84
N ARG A 271 7.89 20.08 -18.03
CA ARG A 271 8.84 21.12 -18.42
C ARG A 271 8.99 22.13 -17.30
N ALA A 272 10.18 22.22 -16.72
CA ALA A 272 10.54 23.23 -15.75
C ALA A 272 11.22 24.42 -16.47
N THR A 273 10.61 25.60 -16.39
CA THR A 273 11.12 26.84 -16.98
C THR A 273 11.59 27.86 -15.94
N SER A 274 11.42 27.53 -14.67
CA SER A 274 11.87 28.36 -13.52
C SER A 274 12.01 27.50 -12.27
N ASN A 275 12.71 28.05 -11.25
CA ASN A 275 12.85 27.38 -9.95
C ASN A 275 11.49 27.08 -9.30
N LEU A 276 10.53 27.99 -9.41
CA LEU A 276 9.20 27.82 -8.85
C LEU A 276 8.44 26.70 -9.55
N LYS A 277 8.50 26.66 -10.89
CA LYS A 277 7.84 25.58 -11.66
C LYS A 277 8.46 24.22 -11.37
N LEU A 278 9.77 24.16 -11.15
CA LEU A 278 10.44 22.92 -10.77
C LEU A 278 9.94 22.41 -9.41
N ALA A 279 9.75 23.29 -8.42
CA ALA A 279 9.19 22.91 -7.11
C ALA A 279 7.74 22.42 -7.22
N GLU A 280 6.89 23.07 -8.03
CA GLU A 280 5.53 22.64 -8.30
C GLU A 280 5.49 21.22 -8.92
N ILE A 281 6.39 20.93 -9.85
CA ILE A 281 6.49 19.60 -10.51
C ILE A 281 6.78 18.51 -9.47
N TYR A 282 7.70 18.74 -8.55
CA TYR A 282 7.98 17.76 -7.49
C TYR A 282 6.78 17.53 -6.57
N GLN A 283 6.01 18.59 -6.26
CA GLN A 283 4.75 18.46 -5.50
C GLN A 283 3.69 17.68 -6.27
N GLU A 284 3.58 17.89 -7.58
CA GLU A 284 2.65 17.15 -8.43
C GLU A 284 3.02 15.67 -8.50
N ILE A 285 4.29 15.31 -8.66
CA ILE A 285 4.79 13.93 -8.62
C ILE A 285 4.45 13.29 -7.26
N ASP A 286 4.62 14.01 -6.16
CA ASP A 286 4.28 13.54 -4.82
C ASP A 286 2.79 13.18 -4.70
N GLN A 287 1.91 14.05 -5.18
CA GLN A 287 0.47 13.82 -5.17
C GLN A 287 0.06 12.63 -6.07
N LEU A 288 0.66 12.52 -7.27
CA LEU A 288 0.39 11.41 -8.18
C LEU A 288 0.77 10.04 -7.59
N GLU A 289 1.87 9.98 -6.84
CA GLU A 289 2.32 8.73 -6.25
C GLU A 289 1.53 8.37 -4.97
N LYS A 290 1.20 9.33 -4.12
CA LYS A 290 0.35 9.13 -2.94
C LYS A 290 -1.04 8.65 -3.33
N SER A 291 -1.68 9.26 -4.32
CA SER A 291 -3.02 8.87 -4.77
C SER A 291 -3.07 7.43 -5.33
N LYS A 292 -1.98 6.94 -5.91
CA LYS A 292 -1.89 5.56 -6.43
C LYS A 292 -1.70 4.51 -5.33
N ILE A 293 -1.10 4.89 -4.20
CA ILE A 293 -0.95 4.01 -3.03
C ILE A 293 -2.30 3.83 -2.34
N ASP A 294 -3.06 4.90 -2.14
CA ASP A 294 -4.37 4.87 -1.48
C ASP A 294 -5.35 3.91 -2.19
N ILE A 295 -5.26 3.77 -3.51
CA ILE A 295 -6.08 2.84 -4.29
C ILE A 295 -5.69 1.37 -4.07
N LYS A 296 -4.46 1.09 -3.64
CA LYS A 296 -3.95 -0.27 -3.37
C LYS A 296 -4.08 -0.72 -1.92
N GLU A 297 -4.59 0.09 -1.02
CA GLU A 297 -4.98 -0.35 0.32
C GLU A 297 -6.14 -1.35 0.23
N PHE A 298 -5.79 -2.59 -0.05
CA PHE A 298 -6.69 -3.71 0.15
C PHE A 298 -6.94 -3.84 1.64
N SER A 299 -8.14 -3.46 2.10
CA SER A 299 -8.57 -3.78 3.44
C SER A 299 -8.55 -5.32 3.60
N ARG A 300 -7.51 -5.87 4.20
CA ARG A 300 -7.52 -7.27 4.66
C ARG A 300 -8.54 -7.36 5.79
N ARG A 301 -9.75 -7.78 5.44
CA ARG A 301 -10.77 -8.12 6.44
C ARG A 301 -10.37 -9.45 7.04
N SER A 302 -10.04 -9.46 8.32
CA SER A 302 -9.83 -10.72 9.05
C SER A 302 -11.18 -11.33 9.41
N GLU A 303 -11.31 -12.64 9.22
CA GLU A 303 -12.53 -13.38 9.59
C GLU A 303 -12.45 -13.81 11.05
N GLU A 304 -13.38 -13.32 11.87
CA GLU A 304 -13.42 -13.56 13.31
C GLU A 304 -14.45 -14.64 13.70
N PHE A 305 -14.63 -15.66 12.86
CA PHE A 305 -15.61 -16.72 13.12
C PHE A 305 -15.16 -17.75 14.17
N MET A 306 -13.84 -17.89 14.41
CA MET A 306 -13.25 -18.96 15.22
C MET A 306 -13.79 -19.01 16.68
N PRO A 307 -13.84 -17.89 17.43
CA PRO A 307 -14.35 -17.92 18.81
C PRO A 307 -15.82 -18.34 18.88
N PHE A 308 -16.64 -17.90 17.92
CA PHE A 308 -18.05 -18.27 17.84
C PHE A 308 -18.24 -19.74 17.47
N ALA A 309 -17.40 -20.26 16.55
CA ALA A 309 -17.43 -21.68 16.16
C ALA A 309 -17.04 -22.60 17.32
N LEU A 310 -15.97 -22.25 18.04
CA LEU A 310 -15.53 -23.04 19.22
C LEU A 310 -16.57 -23.00 20.34
N ALA A 311 -17.14 -21.84 20.63
CA ALA A 311 -18.20 -21.74 21.64
C ALA A 311 -19.43 -22.56 21.25
N GLY A 312 -19.87 -22.49 19.98
CA GLY A 312 -20.97 -23.28 19.46
C GLY A 312 -20.72 -24.78 19.56
N LEU A 313 -19.51 -25.23 19.21
CA LEU A 313 -19.10 -26.63 19.31
C LEU A 313 -19.11 -27.13 20.76
N LEU A 314 -18.56 -26.35 21.72
CA LEU A 314 -18.52 -26.69 23.12
C LEU A 314 -19.94 -26.81 23.69
N LEU A 315 -20.85 -25.89 23.37
CA LEU A 315 -22.25 -25.95 23.83
C LEU A 315 -22.97 -27.17 23.25
N LEU A 316 -22.73 -27.53 22.00
CA LEU A 316 -23.30 -28.69 21.33
C LEU A 316 -22.84 -29.97 22.03
N LEU A 317 -21.53 -30.12 22.26
CA LEU A 317 -20.95 -31.27 22.96
C LEU A 317 -21.45 -31.40 24.39
N ALA A 318 -21.49 -30.27 25.12
CA ALA A 318 -22.03 -30.24 26.48
C ALA A 318 -23.52 -30.65 26.53
N GLY A 319 -24.34 -30.16 25.61
CA GLY A 319 -25.74 -30.54 25.49
C GLY A 319 -25.92 -32.03 25.16
N LEU A 320 -25.07 -32.58 24.29
CA LEU A 320 -25.08 -33.99 23.91
C LEU A 320 -24.64 -34.88 25.09
N PHE A 321 -23.57 -34.47 25.79
CA PHE A 321 -23.07 -35.17 26.96
C PHE A 321 -24.10 -35.21 28.08
N LEU A 322 -24.74 -34.09 28.43
CA LEU A 322 -25.81 -34.03 29.43
C LEU A 322 -26.99 -34.93 29.04
N ARG A 323 -27.35 -34.99 27.77
CA ARG A 323 -28.44 -35.81 27.26
C ARG A 323 -28.17 -37.31 27.40
N ILE A 324 -26.91 -37.74 27.17
CA ILE A 324 -26.52 -39.15 27.22
C ILE A 324 -26.23 -39.63 28.63
N THR A 325 -25.70 -38.75 29.50
CA THR A 325 -25.31 -39.12 30.88
C THR A 325 -26.39 -38.87 31.92
N LEU A 326 -26.78 -37.62 32.14
CA LEU A 326 -27.69 -37.20 33.21
C LEU A 326 -29.18 -37.35 32.85
N PHE A 327 -29.51 -37.07 31.57
CA PHE A 327 -30.90 -37.04 31.10
C PHE A 327 -31.19 -38.15 30.10
N ARG A 328 -30.54 -39.30 30.28
CA ARG A 328 -30.80 -40.49 29.47
C ARG A 328 -32.25 -40.91 29.67
N ASN A 329 -33.11 -40.67 28.67
CA ASN A 329 -34.45 -41.21 28.66
C ASN A 329 -34.35 -42.75 28.60
N ILE A 330 -34.59 -43.42 29.70
CA ILE A 330 -34.91 -44.84 29.69
C ILE A 330 -36.28 -44.93 29.06
N PRO A 331 -36.47 -45.76 28.01
CA PRO A 331 -37.73 -45.88 27.30
C PRO A 331 -38.86 -46.38 28.20
#